data_d102b34cf8abfbdc6e13d19850c53509
#
_entry.id   d102b34cf8abfbdc6e13d19850c53509
#
_cell.length_a   1.000
_cell.length_b   1.000
_cell.length_c   1.000
_cell.angle_alpha   90.00
_cell.angle_beta   90.00
_cell.angle_gamma   90.00
#
_symmetry.space_group_name_H-M   'P 1'
#
loop_
_entity.id
_entity.type
_entity.pdbx_description
1 polymer ?
#
loop_
_entity_poly.entity_id
_entity_poly.type
_entity_poly.pdbx_seq_one_letter_code
_entity_poly.pdbx_strand_id
1 'polypeptide(L)'
;VAALLKKSIILRLVRYKHSKPMNMLKHIVLTIVLLTVSTNLCAQDNSVNWLSFGQLEDSLAVQPKKIYIDFYAEWCAYCKKMDEAAYKNPEIVQTLNTEYYAVKMDAETRDAIAFDGYIFENKQLGKKRNPVHEIPLLLASREGASFSLPAVVVLDESFRVTDRYFEYLSPKKMLKILKNDRRTFDLGKGK
;
A
#
# COMPACT_ATOMS: atom_id res chain seq x y z
N VAL A 1 -45.25 30.86 -61.29
CA VAL A 1 -45.33 30.53 -59.85
C VAL A 1 -44.62 29.21 -59.59
N ALA A 2 -44.80 28.14 -60.38
CA ALA A 2 -44.22 26.83 -60.19
C ALA A 2 -42.66 26.80 -60.29
N ALA A 3 -42.07 27.63 -61.16
CA ALA A 3 -40.63 27.71 -61.37
C ALA A 3 -39.83 28.31 -60.17
N LEU A 4 -40.49 29.27 -59.47
CA LEU A 4 -39.91 29.92 -58.29
C LEU A 4 -39.92 29.01 -57.06
N LEU A 5 -40.93 28.20 -56.87
CA LEU A 5 -41.04 27.21 -55.82
C LEU A 5 -39.95 26.06 -55.96
N LYS A 6 -39.76 25.64 -57.22
CA LYS A 6 -38.74 24.58 -57.51
C LYS A 6 -37.28 25.04 -57.19
N LYS A 7 -37.01 26.34 -57.47
CA LYS A 7 -35.69 26.94 -57.19
C LYS A 7 -35.43 27.11 -55.69
N SER A 8 -36.46 27.41 -54.89
CA SER A 8 -36.36 27.56 -53.44
C SER A 8 -36.13 26.24 -52.75
N ILE A 9 -36.74 25.14 -53.20
CA ILE A 9 -36.54 23.78 -52.63
C ILE A 9 -35.16 23.26 -52.95
N ILE A 10 -34.67 23.44 -54.17
CA ILE A 10 -33.31 23.01 -54.55
C ILE A 10 -32.24 23.75 -53.75
N LEU A 11 -32.38 25.05 -53.50
CA LEU A 11 -31.47 25.83 -52.67
C LEU A 11 -31.50 25.41 -51.21
N ARG A 12 -32.62 24.94 -50.66
CA ARG A 12 -32.70 24.40 -49.30
C ARG A 12 -32.03 23.02 -49.19
N LEU A 13 -32.20 22.15 -50.17
CA LEU A 13 -31.57 20.84 -50.22
C LEU A 13 -30.06 20.91 -50.41
N VAL A 14 -29.56 21.84 -51.24
CA VAL A 14 -28.14 22.08 -51.42
C VAL A 14 -27.50 22.63 -50.13
N ARG A 15 -28.21 23.49 -49.39
CA ARG A 15 -27.74 24.03 -48.11
C ARG A 15 -27.72 23.00 -46.99
N TYR A 16 -28.61 22.00 -47.03
CA TYR A 16 -28.61 20.87 -46.07
C TYR A 16 -27.46 19.92 -46.32
N LYS A 17 -27.05 19.73 -47.58
CA LYS A 17 -25.97 18.81 -47.96
C LYS A 17 -24.57 19.33 -47.54
N HIS A 18 -24.43 20.60 -47.14
CA HIS A 18 -23.18 21.22 -46.73
C HIS A 18 -23.02 21.44 -45.23
N SER A 19 -23.94 20.98 -44.39
CA SER A 19 -23.80 21.00 -42.95
C SER A 19 -22.97 19.77 -42.50
N LYS A 20 -21.72 19.91 -42.68
CA LYS A 20 -20.53 19.33 -42.06
C LYS A 20 -20.71 18.02 -41.30
N PRO A 21 -20.26 16.87 -41.84
CA PRO A 21 -19.99 15.66 -41.07
C PRO A 21 -18.85 15.86 -40.04
N MET A 22 -18.12 16.98 -40.16
CA MET A 22 -16.95 17.29 -39.32
C MET A 22 -17.29 17.59 -37.85
N ASN A 23 -18.52 18.05 -37.55
CA ASN A 23 -18.92 18.27 -36.14
C ASN A 23 -19.33 16.97 -35.45
N MET A 24 -19.97 16.06 -36.19
CA MET A 24 -20.34 14.75 -35.64
C MET A 24 -19.09 13.90 -35.28
N LEU A 25 -18.08 13.92 -36.15
CA LEU A 25 -16.83 13.23 -35.87
C LEU A 25 -16.09 13.81 -34.62
N LYS A 26 -16.09 15.14 -34.46
CA LYS A 26 -15.52 15.80 -33.27
C LYS A 26 -16.28 15.42 -32.00
N HIS A 27 -17.60 15.33 -32.04
CA HIS A 27 -18.39 14.88 -30.87
C HIS A 27 -18.14 13.40 -30.57
N ILE A 28 -18.02 12.54 -31.57
CA ILE A 28 -17.69 11.12 -31.39
C ILE A 28 -16.29 10.97 -30.79
N VAL A 29 -15.28 11.68 -31.31
CA VAL A 29 -13.94 11.68 -30.76
C VAL A 29 -13.91 12.22 -29.33
N LEU A 30 -14.63 13.32 -29.03
CA LEU A 30 -14.71 13.89 -27.70
C LEU A 30 -15.39 12.93 -26.71
N THR A 31 -16.47 12.24 -27.12
CA THR A 31 -17.14 11.26 -26.27
C THR A 31 -16.27 10.02 -26.04
N ILE A 32 -15.52 9.55 -27.03
CA ILE A 32 -14.56 8.45 -26.87
C ILE A 32 -13.45 8.86 -25.91
N VAL A 33 -12.89 10.06 -26.04
CA VAL A 33 -11.86 10.57 -25.12
C VAL A 33 -12.42 10.73 -23.70
N LEU A 34 -13.65 11.24 -23.53
CA LEU A 34 -14.30 11.30 -22.22
C LEU A 34 -14.53 9.90 -21.61
N LEU A 35 -14.96 8.93 -22.41
CA LEU A 35 -15.14 7.54 -21.97
C LEU A 35 -13.80 6.87 -21.57
N THR A 36 -12.71 7.14 -22.28
CA THR A 36 -11.39 6.58 -21.93
C THR A 36 -10.78 7.21 -20.68
N VAL A 37 -11.09 8.46 -20.37
CA VAL A 37 -10.65 9.15 -19.14
C VAL A 37 -11.39 8.61 -17.90
N SER A 38 -12.65 8.18 -18.05
CA SER A 38 -13.45 7.67 -16.92
C SER A 38 -13.10 6.22 -16.51
N THR A 39 -12.32 5.47 -17.26
CA THR A 39 -11.97 4.07 -16.93
C THR A 39 -10.73 3.94 -16.02
N ASN A 40 -10.03 5.03 -15.71
CA ASN A 40 -8.91 5.05 -14.78
C ASN A 40 -9.33 5.31 -13.32
N LEU A 41 -10.57 5.01 -12.93
CA LEU A 41 -10.92 4.83 -11.52
C LEU A 41 -10.28 3.52 -11.09
N CYS A 42 -8.99 3.58 -10.80
CA CYS A 42 -8.25 2.50 -10.16
C CYS A 42 -9.02 2.18 -8.87
N ALA A 43 -9.62 1.01 -8.78
CA ALA A 43 -10.14 0.51 -7.53
C ALA A 43 -8.95 0.54 -6.57
N GLN A 44 -8.92 1.49 -5.63
CA GLN A 44 -7.94 1.48 -4.56
C GLN A 44 -8.17 0.18 -3.81
N ASP A 45 -7.25 -0.77 -3.97
CA ASP A 45 -7.23 -1.95 -3.13
C ASP A 45 -7.11 -1.44 -1.69
N ASN A 46 -8.20 -1.61 -0.92
CA ASN A 46 -8.30 -1.09 0.44
C ASN A 46 -7.63 -2.06 1.42
N SER A 47 -6.51 -2.65 1.00
CA SER A 47 -5.66 -3.54 1.77
C SER A 47 -4.25 -2.98 1.91
N VAL A 48 -3.56 -3.39 2.98
CA VAL A 48 -2.14 -3.06 3.16
C VAL A 48 -1.33 -3.87 2.15
N ASN A 49 -0.46 -3.20 1.42
CA ASN A 49 0.47 -3.82 0.48
C ASN A 49 1.65 -4.45 1.26
N TRP A 50 1.44 -5.67 1.76
CA TRP A 50 2.44 -6.39 2.52
C TRP A 50 3.57 -6.93 1.64
N LEU A 51 4.80 -6.59 1.98
CA LEU A 51 6.01 -7.07 1.33
C LEU A 51 6.61 -8.26 2.08
N SER A 52 7.30 -9.12 1.35
CA SER A 52 8.30 -10.05 1.91
C SER A 52 9.63 -9.32 2.15
N PHE A 53 10.58 -9.93 2.88
CA PHE A 53 11.91 -9.34 3.07
C PHE A 53 12.69 -9.20 1.76
N GLY A 54 12.56 -10.13 0.81
CA GLY A 54 13.17 -9.97 -0.52
C GLY A 54 12.59 -8.80 -1.30
N GLN A 55 11.26 -8.62 -1.30
CA GLN A 55 10.61 -7.46 -1.92
C GLN A 55 10.96 -6.14 -1.22
N LEU A 56 11.19 -6.17 0.11
CA LEU A 56 11.67 -5.01 0.86
C LEU A 56 13.07 -4.62 0.40
N GLU A 57 13.98 -5.58 0.26
CA GLU A 57 15.36 -5.36 -0.21
C GLU A 57 15.37 -4.71 -1.60
N ASP A 58 14.61 -5.26 -2.56
CA ASP A 58 14.46 -4.70 -3.90
C ASP A 58 13.90 -3.27 -3.86
N SER A 59 12.92 -3.02 -2.99
CA SER A 59 12.28 -1.70 -2.85
C SER A 59 13.22 -0.66 -2.26
N LEU A 60 14.01 -1.04 -1.25
CA LEU A 60 15.01 -0.17 -0.60
C LEU A 60 16.16 0.19 -1.54
N ALA A 61 16.54 -0.71 -2.45
CA ALA A 61 17.55 -0.46 -3.48
C ALA A 61 17.10 0.64 -4.47
N VAL A 62 15.79 0.80 -4.69
CA VAL A 62 15.22 1.85 -5.57
C VAL A 62 15.03 3.16 -4.82
N GLN A 63 14.43 3.12 -3.64
CA GLN A 63 14.12 4.31 -2.85
C GLN A 63 14.14 4.01 -1.35
N PRO A 64 14.96 4.71 -0.55
CA PRO A 64 14.86 4.66 0.91
C PRO A 64 13.48 5.14 1.39
N LYS A 65 12.86 4.39 2.30
CA LYS A 65 11.55 4.70 2.88
C LYS A 65 11.48 4.09 4.27
N LYS A 66 10.66 4.65 5.15
CA LYS A 66 10.40 4.05 6.47
C LYS A 66 9.84 2.64 6.32
N ILE A 67 10.08 1.79 7.32
CA ILE A 67 9.66 0.40 7.30
C ILE A 67 8.76 0.15 8.50
N TYR A 68 7.65 -0.54 8.26
CA TYR A 68 6.73 -1.03 9.28
C TYR A 68 6.68 -2.54 9.19
N ILE A 69 7.10 -3.24 10.25
CA ILE A 69 7.13 -4.70 10.28
C ILE A 69 6.12 -5.22 11.31
N ASP A 70 5.18 -6.06 10.87
CA ASP A 70 4.24 -6.79 11.71
C ASP A 70 4.67 -8.26 11.84
N PHE A 71 5.12 -8.65 13.01
CA PHE A 71 5.40 -10.03 13.35
C PHE A 71 4.17 -10.70 13.95
N TYR A 72 3.73 -11.80 13.36
CA TYR A 72 2.57 -12.56 13.81
C TYR A 72 2.90 -14.06 13.95
N ALA A 73 1.94 -14.83 14.45
CA ALA A 73 1.90 -16.28 14.33
C ALA A 73 0.45 -16.76 14.21
N GLU A 74 0.24 -17.96 13.67
CA GLU A 74 -1.09 -18.53 13.43
C GLU A 74 -1.98 -18.61 14.68
N TRP A 75 -1.39 -18.88 15.83
CA TRP A 75 -2.10 -18.97 17.11
C TRP A 75 -2.36 -17.61 17.77
N CYS A 76 -1.78 -16.52 17.28
CA CYS A 76 -1.82 -15.20 17.91
C CYS A 76 -3.18 -14.52 17.73
N ALA A 77 -4.07 -14.63 18.71
CA ALA A 77 -5.42 -14.05 18.67
C ALA A 77 -5.42 -12.53 18.52
N TYR A 78 -4.47 -11.84 19.17
CA TYR A 78 -4.36 -10.37 19.04
C TYR A 78 -3.82 -9.94 17.68
N CYS A 79 -2.97 -10.74 17.03
CA CYS A 79 -2.52 -10.49 15.66
C CYS A 79 -3.72 -10.56 14.69
N LYS A 80 -4.53 -11.63 14.78
CA LYS A 80 -5.78 -11.77 14.01
C LYS A 80 -6.74 -10.61 14.24
N LYS A 81 -6.85 -10.13 15.49
CA LYS A 81 -7.66 -8.97 15.81
C LYS A 81 -7.13 -7.68 15.18
N MET A 82 -5.81 -7.53 15.04
CA MET A 82 -5.21 -6.41 14.30
C MET A 82 -5.51 -6.51 12.81
N ASP A 83 -5.44 -7.71 12.22
CA ASP A 83 -5.81 -7.95 10.83
C ASP A 83 -7.25 -7.56 10.52
N GLU A 84 -8.18 -7.90 11.42
CA GLU A 84 -9.59 -7.63 11.22
C GLU A 84 -10.00 -6.16 11.50
N ALA A 85 -9.28 -5.45 12.33
CA ALA A 85 -9.66 -4.12 12.77
C ALA A 85 -8.71 -3.03 12.28
N ALA A 86 -7.41 -3.12 12.59
CA ALA A 86 -6.46 -2.05 12.29
C ALA A 86 -6.08 -2.03 10.81
N TYR A 87 -5.71 -3.18 10.26
CA TYR A 87 -5.26 -3.27 8.86
C TYR A 87 -6.40 -3.27 7.81
N LYS A 88 -7.66 -3.13 8.26
CA LYS A 88 -8.82 -2.82 7.39
C LYS A 88 -9.29 -1.37 7.52
N ASN A 89 -8.67 -0.58 8.40
CA ASN A 89 -8.99 0.84 8.52
C ASN A 89 -8.42 1.63 7.34
N PRO A 90 -9.24 2.36 6.55
CA PRO A 90 -8.78 3.02 5.32
C PRO A 90 -7.63 4.02 5.55
N GLU A 91 -7.64 4.77 6.66
CA GLU A 91 -6.60 5.75 6.97
C GLU A 91 -5.27 5.06 7.31
N ILE A 92 -5.31 3.92 8.02
CA ILE A 92 -4.12 3.12 8.33
C ILE A 92 -3.57 2.51 7.03
N VAL A 93 -4.43 1.88 6.23
CA VAL A 93 -4.05 1.29 4.94
C VAL A 93 -3.39 2.34 4.05
N GLN A 94 -4.01 3.50 3.90
CA GLN A 94 -3.47 4.59 3.11
C GLN A 94 -2.10 5.03 3.65
N THR A 95 -1.95 5.25 4.96
CA THR A 95 -0.71 5.70 5.57
C THR A 95 0.41 4.66 5.39
N LEU A 96 0.14 3.38 5.66
CA LEU A 96 1.11 2.31 5.49
C LEU A 96 1.56 2.17 4.03
N ASN A 97 0.63 2.21 3.08
CA ASN A 97 0.96 2.07 1.66
C ASN A 97 1.72 3.28 1.10
N THR A 98 1.44 4.50 1.59
CA THR A 98 2.07 5.72 1.07
C THR A 98 3.38 6.08 1.77
N GLU A 99 3.49 5.90 3.08
CA GLU A 99 4.60 6.40 3.88
C GLU A 99 5.60 5.32 4.32
N TYR A 100 5.23 4.04 4.23
CA TYR A 100 6.05 2.92 4.68
C TYR A 100 6.22 1.84 3.60
N TYR A 101 7.27 1.05 3.72
CA TYR A 101 7.30 -0.32 3.24
C TYR A 101 6.77 -1.21 4.36
N ALA A 102 5.56 -1.72 4.17
CA ALA A 102 4.92 -2.58 5.15
C ALA A 102 5.31 -4.03 4.92
N VAL A 103 5.91 -4.67 5.92
CA VAL A 103 6.32 -6.07 5.90
C VAL A 103 5.48 -6.85 6.90
N LYS A 104 4.99 -8.02 6.51
CA LYS A 104 4.32 -8.94 7.42
C LYS A 104 5.04 -10.27 7.41
N MET A 105 5.43 -10.76 8.60
CA MET A 105 6.22 -11.99 8.73
C MET A 105 5.67 -12.89 9.82
N ASP A 106 5.46 -14.17 9.48
CA ASP A 106 5.26 -15.20 10.50
C ASP A 106 6.55 -15.37 11.30
N ALA A 107 6.48 -15.06 12.60
CA ALA A 107 7.62 -15.16 13.49
C ALA A 107 8.12 -16.60 13.68
N GLU A 108 7.29 -17.59 13.40
CA GLU A 108 7.59 -19.01 13.54
C GLU A 108 7.88 -19.70 12.19
N THR A 109 8.02 -18.93 11.10
CA THR A 109 8.32 -19.49 9.77
C THR A 109 9.52 -20.43 9.82
N ARG A 110 9.46 -21.47 8.97
CA ARG A 110 10.54 -22.44 8.78
C ARG A 110 11.47 -22.09 7.63
N ASP A 111 11.04 -21.14 6.79
CA ASP A 111 11.76 -20.76 5.59
C ASP A 111 13.04 -20.00 5.93
N ALA A 112 14.10 -20.28 5.23
CA ALA A 112 15.29 -19.44 5.23
C ALA A 112 15.00 -18.15 4.45
N ILE A 113 15.38 -17.00 5.00
CA ILE A 113 15.14 -15.69 4.41
C ILE A 113 16.49 -15.05 4.10
N ALA A 114 16.74 -14.77 2.82
CA ALA A 114 17.87 -13.97 2.39
C ALA A 114 17.51 -12.48 2.53
N PHE A 115 18.38 -11.70 3.15
CA PHE A 115 18.24 -10.25 3.27
C PHE A 115 19.58 -9.60 3.57
N ASP A 116 19.92 -8.53 2.86
CA ASP A 116 21.18 -7.77 3.02
C ASP A 116 22.45 -8.67 2.93
N GLY A 117 22.42 -9.61 2.00
CA GLY A 117 23.54 -10.55 1.78
C GLY A 117 23.68 -11.64 2.84
N TYR A 118 22.79 -11.73 3.83
CA TYR A 118 22.76 -12.75 4.86
C TYR A 118 21.61 -13.72 4.65
N ILE A 119 21.76 -14.95 5.17
CA ILE A 119 20.68 -15.93 5.24
C ILE A 119 20.29 -16.10 6.71
N PHE A 120 19.05 -15.78 7.02
CA PHE A 120 18.46 -15.92 8.35
C PHE A 120 17.60 -17.18 8.39
N GLU A 121 17.68 -17.91 9.48
CA GLU A 121 16.99 -19.19 9.67
C GLU A 121 16.26 -19.24 11.02
N ASN A 122 15.36 -20.20 11.18
CA ASN A 122 14.77 -20.49 12.47
C ASN A 122 15.56 -21.56 13.22
N LYS A 123 16.62 -21.14 13.92
CA LYS A 123 17.51 -22.03 14.70
C LYS A 123 16.87 -22.68 15.93
N GLN A 124 15.61 -22.32 16.23
CA GLN A 124 14.86 -22.89 17.35
C GLN A 124 13.95 -24.06 16.94
N LEU A 125 13.85 -24.38 15.65
CA LEU A 125 13.09 -25.54 15.15
C LEU A 125 13.55 -26.83 15.83
N GLY A 126 12.58 -27.62 16.29
CA GLY A 126 12.83 -28.87 17.03
C GLY A 126 13.37 -28.70 18.45
N LYS A 127 13.66 -27.48 18.91
CA LYS A 127 14.19 -27.15 20.24
C LYS A 127 13.19 -26.46 21.16
N LYS A 128 12.23 -25.73 20.60
CA LYS A 128 11.20 -25.00 21.34
C LYS A 128 9.81 -25.33 20.81
N ARG A 129 8.80 -25.21 21.67
CA ARG A 129 7.38 -25.39 21.29
C ARG A 129 6.94 -24.32 20.28
N ASN A 130 7.31 -23.09 20.54
CA ASN A 130 7.06 -21.92 19.66
C ASN A 130 8.43 -21.41 19.20
N PRO A 131 8.98 -21.98 18.11
CA PRO A 131 10.30 -21.64 17.63
C PRO A 131 10.27 -20.32 16.89
N VAL A 132 11.01 -19.33 17.34
CA VAL A 132 11.07 -17.99 16.76
C VAL A 132 12.26 -17.89 15.80
N HIS A 133 11.99 -17.36 14.61
CA HIS A 133 12.98 -17.11 13.57
C HIS A 133 14.01 -16.03 14.00
N GLU A 134 15.20 -16.04 13.41
CA GLU A 134 16.28 -15.10 13.77
C GLU A 134 15.88 -13.63 13.55
N ILE A 135 15.16 -13.29 12.48
CA ILE A 135 14.76 -11.89 12.17
C ILE A 135 13.91 -11.27 13.29
N PRO A 136 12.79 -11.86 13.76
CA PRO A 136 12.05 -11.34 14.90
C PRO A 136 12.89 -11.25 16.17
N LEU A 137 13.80 -12.22 16.41
CA LEU A 137 14.71 -12.17 17.56
C LEU A 137 15.69 -11.00 17.46
N LEU A 138 16.19 -10.69 16.27
CA LEU A 138 17.11 -9.59 16.04
C LEU A 138 16.42 -8.23 16.19
N LEU A 139 15.25 -8.06 15.59
CA LEU A 139 14.57 -6.76 15.51
C LEU A 139 13.67 -6.45 16.70
N ALA A 140 13.08 -7.47 17.33
CA ALA A 140 12.04 -7.33 18.35
C ALA A 140 12.40 -8.01 19.69
N SER A 141 13.67 -8.29 19.98
CA SER A 141 14.08 -8.73 21.31
C SER A 141 14.08 -7.59 22.31
N ARG A 142 13.85 -7.94 23.57
CA ARG A 142 13.89 -7.06 24.74
C ARG A 142 14.80 -7.66 25.79
N GLU A 143 15.62 -6.83 26.41
CA GLU A 143 16.44 -7.27 27.54
C GLU A 143 15.55 -7.74 28.70
N GLY A 144 15.87 -8.89 29.27
CA GLY A 144 15.14 -9.45 30.41
C GLY A 144 13.71 -9.95 30.13
N ALA A 145 13.26 -9.96 28.85
CA ALA A 145 11.93 -10.44 28.49
C ALA A 145 11.96 -11.43 27.31
N SER A 146 11.13 -12.46 27.39
CA SER A 146 10.94 -13.38 26.27
C SER A 146 10.27 -12.66 25.08
N PHE A 147 10.53 -13.15 23.86
CA PHE A 147 9.80 -12.71 22.67
C PHE A 147 8.30 -12.95 22.86
N SER A 148 7.49 -11.98 22.47
CA SER A 148 6.03 -12.05 22.57
C SER A 148 5.35 -11.44 21.36
N LEU A 149 4.15 -11.92 21.02
CA LEU A 149 3.30 -11.47 19.93
C LEU A 149 1.99 -10.84 20.46
N PRO A 150 1.42 -9.89 19.73
CA PRO A 150 1.93 -9.28 18.50
C PRO A 150 3.20 -8.47 18.77
N ALA A 151 4.05 -8.35 17.77
CA ALA A 151 5.23 -7.49 17.82
C ALA A 151 5.31 -6.64 16.55
N VAL A 152 5.28 -5.32 16.73
CA VAL A 152 5.43 -4.36 15.63
C VAL A 152 6.74 -3.62 15.82
N VAL A 153 7.49 -3.49 14.74
CA VAL A 153 8.77 -2.74 14.69
C VAL A 153 8.68 -1.68 13.62
N VAL A 154 9.08 -0.46 13.97
CA VAL A 154 9.18 0.66 13.04
C VAL A 154 10.65 1.02 12.86
N LEU A 155 11.07 1.22 11.61
CA LEU A 155 12.43 1.63 11.26
C LEU A 155 12.39 2.91 10.42
N ASP A 156 13.46 3.71 10.55
CA ASP A 156 13.67 4.87 9.68
C ASP A 156 14.23 4.47 8.29
N GLU A 157 14.42 5.45 7.42
CA GLU A 157 14.95 5.26 6.06
C GLU A 157 16.41 4.80 6.04
N SER A 158 17.10 4.84 7.18
CA SER A 158 18.48 4.33 7.37
C SER A 158 18.50 2.92 7.99
N PHE A 159 17.36 2.23 7.99
CA PHE A 159 17.20 0.91 8.56
C PHE A 159 17.50 0.84 10.08
N ARG A 160 17.31 1.93 10.82
CA ARG A 160 17.46 1.97 12.27
C ARG A 160 16.11 1.81 12.94
N VAL A 161 16.01 0.93 13.92
CA VAL A 161 14.78 0.75 14.69
C VAL A 161 14.50 2.00 15.51
N THR A 162 13.35 2.63 15.27
CA THR A 162 12.88 3.81 16.00
C THR A 162 11.93 3.41 17.13
N ASP A 163 11.05 2.44 16.89
CA ASP A 163 10.04 2.03 17.84
C ASP A 163 9.76 0.53 17.81
N ARG A 164 9.31 0.00 18.94
CA ARG A 164 8.84 -1.39 19.11
C ARG A 164 7.58 -1.41 19.95
N TYR A 165 6.57 -2.17 19.50
CA TYR A 165 5.30 -2.34 20.20
C TYR A 165 5.02 -3.83 20.40
N PHE A 166 4.71 -4.23 21.63
CA PHE A 166 4.49 -5.64 22.02
C PHE A 166 3.09 -5.85 22.60
N GLU A 167 2.10 -5.26 21.97
CA GLU A 167 0.74 -5.25 22.45
C GLU A 167 -0.26 -5.12 21.28
N TYR A 168 -1.52 -5.42 21.55
CA TYR A 168 -2.60 -5.15 20.61
C TYR A 168 -2.69 -3.66 20.28
N LEU A 169 -2.47 -3.32 19.03
CA LEU A 169 -2.65 -1.98 18.51
C LEU A 169 -4.06 -1.82 17.93
N SER A 170 -4.96 -1.23 18.72
CA SER A 170 -6.29 -0.87 18.20
C SER A 170 -6.15 0.16 17.06
N PRO A 171 -7.15 0.31 16.16
CA PRO A 171 -7.09 1.30 15.08
C PRO A 171 -6.75 2.71 15.58
N LYS A 172 -7.38 3.14 16.67
CA LYS A 172 -7.12 4.45 17.30
C LYS A 172 -5.67 4.60 17.78
N LYS A 173 -5.11 3.54 18.40
CA LYS A 173 -3.73 3.55 18.91
C LYS A 173 -2.73 3.54 17.76
N MET A 174 -2.96 2.71 16.74
CA MET A 174 -2.12 2.65 15.54
C MET A 174 -2.09 3.97 14.78
N LEU A 175 -3.24 4.62 14.57
CA LEU A 175 -3.30 5.95 13.97
C LEU A 175 -2.51 6.99 14.76
N LYS A 176 -2.56 6.93 16.11
CA LYS A 176 -1.78 7.83 16.95
C LYS A 176 -0.27 7.61 16.77
N ILE A 177 0.17 6.36 16.69
CA ILE A 177 1.58 5.98 16.47
C ILE A 177 2.04 6.51 15.09
N LEU A 178 1.34 6.17 14.03
CA LEU A 178 1.67 6.59 12.67
C LEU A 178 1.70 8.12 12.51
N LYS A 179 0.76 8.84 13.17
CA LYS A 179 0.75 10.32 13.18
C LYS A 179 1.88 10.93 14.01
N ASN A 180 2.30 10.30 15.09
CA ASN A 180 3.43 10.78 15.90
C ASN A 180 4.75 10.57 15.17
N ASP A 181 4.95 9.44 14.56
CA ASP A 181 6.13 9.15 13.74
C ASP A 181 6.27 10.15 12.57
N ARG A 182 5.16 10.54 11.95
CA ARG A 182 5.13 11.59 10.93
C ARG A 182 5.63 12.94 11.46
N ARG A 183 5.24 13.35 12.68
CA ARG A 183 5.65 14.62 13.29
C ARG A 183 7.14 14.67 13.67
N THR A 184 7.68 13.57 14.17
CA THR A 184 9.12 13.47 14.48
C THR A 184 9.98 13.60 13.23
N PHE A 185 9.52 13.05 12.12
CA PHE A 185 10.18 13.16 10.82
C PHE A 185 10.18 14.61 10.27
N ASP A 186 9.06 15.32 10.34
CA ASP A 186 8.95 16.72 9.86
C ASP A 186 9.83 17.67 10.67
N LEU A 187 9.95 17.48 11.97
CA LEU A 187 10.83 18.26 12.84
C LEU A 187 12.33 17.98 12.59
N GLY A 188 12.67 16.79 12.12
CA GLY A 188 14.06 16.40 11.79
C GLY A 188 14.57 16.99 10.47
N LYS A 189 13.71 17.32 9.52
CA LYS A 189 14.07 17.94 8.23
C LYS A 189 14.29 19.46 8.27
N GLY A 190 14.00 20.10 9.40
CA GLY A 190 14.11 21.55 9.60
C GLY A 190 15.38 22.02 10.27
N LYS A 191 16.47 21.22 10.26
CA LYS A 191 17.79 21.63 10.80
C LYS A 191 18.87 21.51 9.74
#